data_68e2785b2a62ab411d148cb04cd7aff8
#
_entry.id   68e2785b2a62ab411d148cb04cd7aff8
#
_cell.length_a   1.000
_cell.length_b   1.000
_cell.length_c   1.000
_cell.angle_alpha   90.00
_cell.angle_beta   90.00
_cell.angle_gamma   90.00
#
_symmetry.space_group_name_H-M   'P 1'
#
loop_
_entity.id
_entity.type
_entity.pdbx_description
1 polymer ?
#
loop_
_entity_poly.entity_id
_entity_poly.type
_entity_poly.pdbx_seq_one_letter_code
_entity_poly.pdbx_strand_id
1 'polypeptide(L)'
;RYEGTNRMGKSRSSRWLPTWNISGAWNVHEENFFETLSSVLSHLTFKASYSLTADRGPEYVTNSHAIITSYSPFRPFTSGQETGLYVSDPENSELTYEKKHELNIGADMGFLNNRINFSIDWYKRNNYDLIGITPTQGVGGSIYKYANIASMKSHGIEFTISSKNIQSKDFSWNTDFIFSKAKNEVTELNARSSVMDLVSGYGFARQGYPVRGL
;
A
#
# COMPACT_ATOMS: atom_id res chain seq x y z
N ARG A 1 17.08 1.91 7.08
CA ARG A 1 17.53 1.57 5.72
C ARG A 1 17.22 2.73 4.79
N TYR A 2 18.06 2.93 3.77
CA TYR A 2 17.76 3.88 2.68
C TYR A 2 17.38 3.09 1.42
N GLU A 3 16.22 3.42 0.87
CA GLU A 3 15.81 2.94 -0.45
C GLU A 3 16.27 3.96 -1.52
N GLY A 4 16.87 3.46 -2.58
CA GLY A 4 17.41 4.31 -3.67
C GLY A 4 17.19 3.70 -5.04
N THR A 5 16.83 4.53 -6.01
CA THR A 5 16.69 4.11 -7.40
C THR A 5 16.91 5.29 -8.37
N ASN A 6 17.44 4.97 -9.54
CA ASN A 6 17.58 5.93 -10.63
C ASN A 6 16.28 6.18 -11.40
N ARG A 7 15.22 5.45 -11.09
CA ARG A 7 13.92 5.60 -11.75
C ARG A 7 13.13 6.82 -11.27
N MET A 8 13.44 7.30 -10.04
CA MET A 8 12.79 8.47 -9.47
C MET A 8 13.44 9.77 -9.98
N GLY A 9 12.83 10.90 -9.65
CA GLY A 9 13.26 12.22 -10.09
C GLY A 9 14.72 12.56 -9.83
N LYS A 10 15.18 13.72 -10.31
CA LYS A 10 16.59 14.11 -10.32
C LYS A 10 17.15 14.49 -8.95
N SER A 11 16.30 14.97 -8.03
CA SER A 11 16.77 15.41 -6.71
C SER A 11 17.17 14.22 -5.82
N ARG A 12 18.10 14.46 -4.89
CA ARG A 12 18.50 13.45 -3.92
C ARG A 12 17.34 13.03 -3.03
N SER A 13 16.47 13.96 -2.65
CA SER A 13 15.28 13.71 -1.86
C SER A 13 14.24 12.87 -2.59
N SER A 14 14.16 12.95 -3.92
CA SER A 14 13.28 12.12 -4.73
C SER A 14 13.82 10.69 -4.93
N ARG A 15 15.16 10.52 -4.94
CA ARG A 15 15.82 9.23 -5.20
C ARG A 15 16.06 8.40 -3.97
N TRP A 16 16.17 9.01 -2.79
CA TRP A 16 16.56 8.35 -1.56
C TRP A 16 15.53 8.61 -0.48
N LEU A 17 14.92 7.54 0.01
CA LEU A 17 13.97 7.60 1.11
C LEU A 17 14.46 6.73 2.28
N PRO A 18 14.58 7.29 3.50
CA PRO A 18 14.83 6.48 4.68
C PRO A 18 13.58 5.67 5.03
N THR A 19 13.72 4.36 5.14
CA THR A 19 12.68 3.45 5.64
C THR A 19 13.05 2.94 7.01
N TRP A 20 12.08 2.84 7.91
CA TRP A 20 12.31 2.44 9.28
C TRP A 20 11.06 1.80 9.89
N ASN A 21 11.28 1.01 10.92
CA ASN A 21 10.25 0.39 11.74
C ASN A 21 10.69 0.43 13.20
N ILE A 22 9.78 0.82 14.07
CA ILE A 22 9.91 0.71 15.53
C ILE A 22 8.75 -0.16 15.99
N SER A 23 9.07 -1.22 16.74
CA SER A 23 8.07 -2.13 17.27
C SER A 23 8.43 -2.56 18.69
N GLY A 24 7.40 -2.88 19.46
CA GLY A 24 7.53 -3.40 20.80
C GLY A 24 6.39 -4.37 21.11
N ALA A 25 6.67 -5.30 21.99
CA ALA A 25 5.70 -6.22 22.57
C ALA A 25 5.88 -6.27 24.08
N TRP A 26 4.77 -6.33 24.80
CA TRP A 26 4.75 -6.47 26.25
C TRP A 26 4.00 -7.74 26.62
N ASN A 27 4.74 -8.69 27.18
CA ASN A 27 4.22 -9.95 27.68
C ASN A 27 3.67 -9.75 29.10
N VAL A 28 2.45 -9.29 29.21
CA VAL A 28 1.81 -8.99 30.50
C VAL A 28 1.68 -10.24 31.38
N HIS A 29 1.54 -11.41 30.75
CA HIS A 29 1.42 -12.68 31.47
C HIS A 29 2.70 -13.12 32.21
N GLU A 30 3.83 -12.48 31.96
CA GLU A 30 5.09 -12.71 32.68
C GLU A 30 5.26 -11.81 33.91
N GLU A 31 4.34 -10.84 34.11
CA GLU A 31 4.40 -9.90 35.23
C GLU A 31 3.82 -10.51 36.52
N ASN A 32 4.43 -10.21 37.66
CA ASN A 32 4.03 -10.75 38.97
C ASN A 32 2.56 -10.49 39.34
N PHE A 33 1.99 -9.35 38.93
CA PHE A 33 0.60 -9.03 39.19
C PHE A 33 -0.38 -9.88 38.38
N PHE A 34 0.09 -10.55 37.31
CA PHE A 34 -0.74 -11.37 36.46
C PHE A 34 -1.12 -12.72 37.09
N GLU A 35 -0.41 -13.19 38.12
CA GLU A 35 -0.65 -14.48 38.79
C GLU A 35 -2.13 -14.66 39.19
N THR A 36 -2.78 -13.59 39.67
CA THR A 36 -4.20 -13.61 40.09
C THR A 36 -5.14 -13.92 38.91
N LEU A 37 -4.76 -13.57 37.69
CA LEU A 37 -5.56 -13.75 36.47
C LEU A 37 -5.19 -15.04 35.72
N SER A 38 -4.09 -15.68 36.04
CA SER A 38 -3.52 -16.84 35.35
C SER A 38 -4.45 -18.06 35.30
N SER A 39 -5.39 -18.17 36.26
CA SER A 39 -6.38 -19.25 36.30
C SER A 39 -7.36 -19.24 35.11
N VAL A 40 -7.63 -18.07 34.55
CA VAL A 40 -8.56 -17.89 33.40
C VAL A 40 -7.82 -17.44 32.16
N LEU A 41 -6.94 -16.47 32.28
CA LEU A 41 -6.18 -15.87 31.20
C LEU A 41 -4.74 -16.44 31.20
N SER A 42 -4.49 -17.38 30.32
CA SER A 42 -3.22 -18.11 30.25
C SER A 42 -2.10 -17.34 29.56
N HIS A 43 -2.48 -16.38 28.72
CA HIS A 43 -1.56 -15.60 27.91
C HIS A 43 -2.17 -14.22 27.61
N LEU A 44 -1.36 -13.18 27.72
CA LEU A 44 -1.70 -11.82 27.31
C LEU A 44 -0.43 -11.11 26.84
N THR A 45 -0.42 -10.70 25.58
CA THR A 45 0.65 -9.89 24.99
C THR A 45 0.05 -8.72 24.25
N PHE A 46 0.53 -7.51 24.54
CA PHE A 46 0.25 -6.31 23.74
C PHE A 46 1.38 -6.07 22.74
N LYS A 47 1.00 -5.67 21.53
CA LYS A 47 1.92 -5.38 20.42
C LYS A 47 1.66 -3.98 19.89
N ALA A 48 2.72 -3.25 19.57
CA ALA A 48 2.61 -1.98 18.85
C ALA A 48 3.77 -1.84 17.88
N SER A 49 3.49 -1.32 16.70
CA SER A 49 4.51 -0.98 15.73
C SER A 49 4.17 0.27 14.95
N TYR A 50 5.19 1.05 14.60
CA TYR A 50 5.06 2.19 13.72
C TYR A 50 6.18 2.15 12.69
N SER A 51 5.82 2.33 11.41
CA SER A 51 6.78 2.18 10.31
C SER A 51 6.56 3.22 9.21
N LEU A 52 7.65 3.53 8.51
CA LEU A 52 7.67 4.19 7.22
C LEU A 52 8.25 3.23 6.19
N THR A 53 7.47 2.88 5.19
CA THR A 53 7.88 2.07 4.05
C THR A 53 7.76 2.85 2.75
N ALA A 54 8.55 2.46 1.77
CA ALA A 54 8.61 3.06 0.44
C ALA A 54 8.20 2.03 -0.61
N ASP A 55 7.45 2.46 -1.61
CA ASP A 55 7.19 1.68 -2.81
C ASP A 55 7.59 2.49 -4.05
N ARG A 56 8.07 1.81 -5.06
CA ARG A 56 8.50 2.42 -6.33
C ARG A 56 7.36 2.54 -7.34
N GLY A 57 6.18 2.05 -6.98
CA GLY A 57 5.08 1.89 -7.91
C GLY A 57 5.38 0.84 -8.99
N PRO A 58 4.63 0.83 -10.10
CA PRO A 58 4.80 -0.12 -11.18
C PRO A 58 6.20 -0.09 -11.80
N GLU A 59 6.72 -1.25 -12.20
CA GLU A 59 8.09 -1.38 -12.72
C GLU A 59 8.38 -0.57 -13.98
N TYR A 60 7.36 -0.32 -14.79
CA TYR A 60 7.47 0.46 -16.03
C TYR A 60 7.48 1.97 -15.80
N VAL A 61 7.20 2.44 -14.57
CA VAL A 61 7.26 3.87 -14.25
C VAL A 61 8.71 4.28 -14.03
N THR A 62 9.24 5.08 -14.96
CA THR A 62 10.59 5.61 -14.89
C THR A 62 10.65 6.93 -15.67
N ASN A 63 10.81 8.04 -14.98
CA ASN A 63 10.71 9.35 -15.60
C ASN A 63 11.79 10.32 -15.17
N SER A 64 12.93 9.81 -14.71
CA SER A 64 14.08 10.69 -14.41
C SER A 64 14.61 11.43 -15.64
N HIS A 65 14.37 10.86 -16.84
CA HIS A 65 14.73 11.44 -18.14
C HIS A 65 13.64 11.10 -19.16
N ALA A 66 13.47 11.95 -20.17
CA ALA A 66 12.60 11.63 -21.30
C ALA A 66 13.13 10.39 -22.05
N ILE A 67 12.23 9.49 -22.40
CA ILE A 67 12.55 8.31 -23.22
C ILE A 67 12.22 8.66 -24.66
N ILE A 68 13.24 8.55 -25.50
CA ILE A 68 13.14 8.80 -26.95
C ILE A 68 13.17 7.45 -27.66
N THR A 69 12.15 7.21 -28.48
CA THR A 69 12.01 5.96 -29.25
C THR A 69 12.05 6.27 -30.74
N SER A 70 12.74 5.42 -31.48
CA SER A 70 12.75 5.48 -32.95
C SER A 70 11.54 4.77 -33.53
N TYR A 71 11.02 5.29 -34.63
CA TYR A 71 9.99 4.64 -35.42
C TYR A 71 10.24 4.86 -36.91
N SER A 72 9.77 3.94 -37.73
CA SER A 72 9.81 4.07 -39.19
C SER A 72 8.42 4.46 -39.71
N PRO A 73 8.22 5.72 -40.10
CA PRO A 73 6.93 6.17 -40.63
C PRO A 73 6.61 5.47 -41.94
N PHE A 74 5.37 5.05 -42.13
CA PHE A 74 4.90 4.54 -43.41
C PHE A 74 4.81 5.67 -44.43
N ARG A 75 5.61 5.60 -45.48
CA ARG A 75 5.54 6.51 -46.64
C ARG A 75 5.31 5.72 -47.93
N PRO A 76 4.09 5.78 -48.53
CA PRO A 76 3.70 4.86 -49.60
C PRO A 76 4.42 5.02 -50.91
N PHE A 77 5.19 6.10 -51.14
CA PHE A 77 5.81 6.38 -52.44
C PHE A 77 7.33 6.64 -52.37
N THR A 78 8.00 6.30 -51.27
CA THR A 78 9.44 6.42 -51.14
C THR A 78 10.13 5.11 -50.97
N SER A 79 11.20 4.83 -51.73
CA SER A 79 12.00 3.63 -51.66
C SER A 79 12.96 3.58 -50.46
N GLY A 80 13.08 4.65 -49.69
CA GLY A 80 13.93 4.74 -48.51
C GLY A 80 13.10 4.73 -47.19
N GLN A 81 13.53 3.91 -46.25
CA GLN A 81 13.00 3.98 -44.89
C GLN A 81 13.70 5.11 -44.13
N GLU A 82 12.98 6.17 -43.85
CA GLU A 82 13.46 7.21 -42.93
C GLU A 82 13.07 6.83 -41.49
N THR A 83 14.03 7.03 -40.59
CA THR A 83 13.79 6.82 -39.15
C THR A 83 13.40 8.15 -38.51
N GLY A 84 12.24 8.19 -37.88
CA GLY A 84 11.79 9.29 -37.04
C GLY A 84 12.12 9.01 -35.58
N LEU A 85 12.18 10.06 -34.78
CA LEU A 85 12.31 9.98 -33.32
C LEU A 85 11.09 10.65 -32.67
N TYR A 86 10.57 10.06 -31.60
CA TYR A 86 9.54 10.68 -30.79
C TYR A 86 9.78 10.42 -29.31
N VAL A 87 9.28 11.30 -28.44
CA VAL A 87 9.31 11.12 -27.00
C VAL A 87 8.18 10.16 -26.63
N SER A 88 8.53 8.95 -26.24
CA SER A 88 7.56 7.95 -25.78
C SER A 88 7.08 8.24 -24.35
N ASP A 89 7.98 8.66 -23.49
CA ASP A 89 7.67 9.02 -22.11
C ASP A 89 8.29 10.36 -21.75
N PRO A 90 7.49 11.36 -21.35
CA PRO A 90 7.98 12.66 -20.95
C PRO A 90 8.72 12.58 -19.60
N GLU A 91 9.74 13.42 -19.44
CA GLU A 91 10.44 13.56 -18.17
C GLU A 91 9.51 14.03 -17.06
N ASN A 92 9.65 13.42 -15.87
CA ASN A 92 9.12 13.94 -14.61
C ASN A 92 10.23 13.95 -13.54
N SER A 93 10.92 15.07 -13.43
CA SER A 93 12.02 15.24 -12.49
C SER A 93 11.60 15.25 -11.01
N GLU A 94 10.29 15.37 -10.74
CA GLU A 94 9.72 15.43 -9.40
C GLU A 94 9.18 14.08 -8.90
N LEU A 95 9.19 13.05 -9.76
CA LEU A 95 8.69 11.73 -9.39
C LEU A 95 9.42 11.19 -8.17
N THR A 96 8.66 10.81 -7.13
CA THR A 96 9.20 10.26 -5.88
C THR A 96 8.49 8.97 -5.49
N TYR A 97 9.04 8.27 -4.49
CA TYR A 97 8.44 7.06 -3.95
C TYR A 97 7.05 7.29 -3.38
N GLU A 98 6.20 6.29 -3.52
CA GLU A 98 5.02 6.16 -2.69
C GLU A 98 5.47 5.88 -1.25
N LYS A 99 4.92 6.62 -0.30
CA LYS A 99 5.28 6.56 1.12
C LYS A 99 4.10 6.02 1.91
N LYS A 100 4.34 5.02 2.74
CA LYS A 100 3.33 4.46 3.63
C LYS A 100 3.79 4.58 5.08
N HIS A 101 3.07 5.39 5.86
CA HIS A 101 3.14 5.39 7.31
C HIS A 101 2.08 4.43 7.85
N GLU A 102 2.50 3.49 8.69
CA GLU A 102 1.61 2.48 9.23
C GLU A 102 1.79 2.36 10.75
N LEU A 103 0.70 2.52 11.50
CA LEU A 103 0.59 2.26 12.92
C LEU A 103 -0.24 0.98 13.09
N ASN A 104 0.30 -0.01 13.79
CA ASN A 104 -0.41 -1.22 14.19
C ASN A 104 -0.38 -1.33 15.71
N ILE A 105 -1.52 -1.66 16.30
CA ILE A 105 -1.67 -1.94 17.72
C ILE A 105 -2.49 -3.22 17.84
N GLY A 106 -1.99 -4.20 18.59
CA GLY A 106 -2.66 -5.48 18.73
C GLY A 106 -2.53 -6.08 20.12
N ALA A 107 -3.36 -7.08 20.37
CA ALA A 107 -3.31 -7.89 21.57
C ALA A 107 -3.59 -9.36 21.25
N ASP A 108 -2.76 -10.24 21.83
CA ASP A 108 -2.95 -11.68 21.77
C ASP A 108 -3.31 -12.18 23.17
N MET A 109 -4.38 -12.97 23.27
CA MET A 109 -4.92 -13.49 24.52
C MET A 109 -5.17 -14.98 24.40
N GLY A 110 -4.80 -15.72 25.43
CA GLY A 110 -5.11 -17.15 25.56
C GLY A 110 -5.91 -17.43 26.83
N PHE A 111 -6.99 -18.15 26.73
CA PHE A 111 -7.87 -18.48 27.83
C PHE A 111 -7.90 -19.99 28.06
N LEU A 112 -8.13 -20.40 29.31
CA LEU A 112 -8.36 -21.80 29.72
C LEU A 112 -7.22 -22.73 29.23
N ASN A 113 -5.99 -22.43 29.56
CA ASN A 113 -4.80 -23.16 29.10
C ASN A 113 -4.68 -23.18 27.56
N ASN A 114 -4.90 -22.02 26.93
CA ASN A 114 -4.85 -21.83 25.47
C ASN A 114 -5.88 -22.72 24.70
N ARG A 115 -6.99 -23.08 25.33
CA ARG A 115 -8.11 -23.70 24.63
C ARG A 115 -8.86 -22.72 23.74
N ILE A 116 -8.88 -21.44 24.16
CA ILE A 116 -9.45 -20.35 23.38
C ILE A 116 -8.34 -19.31 23.20
N ASN A 117 -7.98 -19.03 21.98
CA ASN A 117 -7.03 -17.99 21.62
C ASN A 117 -7.76 -16.89 20.88
N PHE A 118 -7.51 -15.65 21.27
CA PHE A 118 -8.07 -14.45 20.67
C PHE A 118 -6.95 -13.50 20.27
N SER A 119 -6.94 -13.06 19.03
CA SER A 119 -6.05 -12.02 18.54
C SER A 119 -6.88 -10.87 17.97
N ILE A 120 -6.55 -9.65 18.36
CA ILE A 120 -7.16 -8.43 17.83
C ILE A 120 -6.05 -7.49 17.38
N ASP A 121 -6.16 -6.98 16.16
CA ASP A 121 -5.23 -6.02 15.59
C ASP A 121 -6.03 -4.84 15.00
N TRP A 122 -5.62 -3.64 15.37
CA TRP A 122 -6.09 -2.40 14.78
C TRP A 122 -4.94 -1.71 14.06
N TYR A 123 -5.20 -1.23 12.85
CA TYR A 123 -4.21 -0.52 12.08
C TYR A 123 -4.73 0.79 11.50
N LYS A 124 -3.80 1.72 11.32
CA LYS A 124 -4.01 2.97 10.59
C LYS A 124 -2.86 3.18 9.62
N ARG A 125 -3.19 3.37 8.35
CA ARG A 125 -2.24 3.59 7.25
C ARG A 125 -2.51 4.94 6.60
N ASN A 126 -1.45 5.69 6.37
CA ASN A 126 -1.49 6.90 5.56
C ASN A 126 -0.51 6.69 4.39
N ASN A 127 -1.05 6.67 3.19
CA ASN A 127 -0.28 6.53 1.95
C ASN A 127 -0.20 7.91 1.30
N TYR A 128 1.01 8.33 0.97
CA TYR A 128 1.31 9.61 0.36
C TYR A 128 2.03 9.41 -0.98
N ASP A 129 1.92 10.38 -1.85
CA ASP A 129 2.63 10.42 -3.11
C ASP A 129 2.33 9.20 -4.01
N LEU A 130 1.10 8.68 -3.97
CA LEU A 130 0.67 7.56 -4.81
C LEU A 130 0.85 7.92 -6.29
N ILE A 131 1.49 7.02 -7.02
CA ILE A 131 1.82 7.21 -8.43
C ILE A 131 0.62 6.81 -9.29
N GLY A 132 0.25 7.71 -10.18
CA GLY A 132 -0.82 7.49 -11.14
C GLY A 132 -0.62 8.27 -12.42
N ILE A 133 -1.54 8.06 -13.36
CA ILE A 133 -1.53 8.72 -14.66
C ILE A 133 -2.24 10.07 -14.55
N THR A 134 -1.60 11.11 -15.03
CA THR A 134 -2.19 12.45 -15.15
C THR A 134 -2.10 12.97 -16.58
N PRO A 135 -3.15 13.64 -17.10
CA PRO A 135 -3.10 14.25 -18.42
C PRO A 135 -2.05 15.37 -18.46
N THR A 136 -1.42 15.51 -19.60
CA THR A 136 -0.52 16.60 -19.92
C THR A 136 -1.21 17.58 -20.87
N GLN A 137 -0.55 18.71 -21.16
CA GLN A 137 -1.06 19.66 -22.16
C GLN A 137 -0.82 19.19 -23.61
N GLY A 138 -0.29 17.97 -23.82
CA GLY A 138 0.02 17.42 -25.14
C GLY A 138 1.28 17.99 -25.78
N VAL A 139 2.01 18.85 -25.10
CA VAL A 139 3.30 19.37 -25.58
C VAL A 139 4.31 18.23 -25.62
N GLY A 140 4.98 18.05 -26.76
CA GLY A 140 5.91 16.94 -26.98
C GLY A 140 5.25 15.62 -27.42
N GLY A 141 3.93 15.63 -27.72
CA GLY A 141 3.21 14.47 -28.28
C GLY A 141 2.64 13.49 -27.27
N SER A 142 2.97 13.60 -26.00
CA SER A 142 2.38 12.76 -24.94
C SER A 142 1.22 13.47 -24.29
N ILE A 143 0.08 12.79 -24.20
CA ILE A 143 -1.15 13.30 -23.56
C ILE A 143 -1.25 12.86 -22.09
N TYR A 144 -0.40 11.94 -21.64
CA TYR A 144 -0.36 11.42 -20.27
C TYR A 144 1.06 11.32 -19.76
N LYS A 145 1.24 11.45 -18.44
CA LYS A 145 2.48 11.15 -17.74
C LYS A 145 2.19 10.50 -16.39
N TYR A 146 3.17 9.78 -15.85
CA TYR A 146 3.13 9.30 -14.47
C TYR A 146 3.60 10.39 -13.52
N ALA A 147 2.87 10.58 -12.44
CA ALA A 147 3.19 11.55 -11.40
C ALA A 147 2.67 11.08 -10.04
N ASN A 148 3.17 11.67 -8.96
CA ASN A 148 2.61 11.50 -7.63
C ASN A 148 1.36 12.37 -7.53
N ILE A 149 0.18 11.74 -7.61
CA ILE A 149 -1.09 12.44 -7.80
C ILE A 149 -2.10 12.30 -6.66
N ALA A 150 -1.87 11.36 -5.76
CA ALA A 150 -2.87 11.05 -4.74
C ALA A 150 -2.26 10.73 -3.39
N SER A 151 -3.07 10.96 -2.36
CA SER A 151 -2.85 10.48 -1.01
C SER A 151 -4.09 9.77 -0.51
N MET A 152 -3.92 8.75 0.32
CA MET A 152 -5.00 7.92 0.83
C MET A 152 -4.76 7.56 2.29
N LYS A 153 -5.81 7.54 3.08
CA LYS A 153 -5.79 6.97 4.44
C LYS A 153 -6.63 5.71 4.48
N SER A 154 -6.22 4.75 5.29
CA SER A 154 -7.01 3.58 5.61
C SER A 154 -6.85 3.20 7.07
N HIS A 155 -7.87 2.61 7.64
CA HIS A 155 -7.83 2.01 8.97
C HIS A 155 -8.73 0.78 8.99
N GLY A 156 -8.40 -0.14 9.86
CA GLY A 156 -9.18 -1.36 9.98
C GLY A 156 -8.96 -2.02 11.32
N ILE A 157 -9.79 -3.01 11.57
CA ILE A 157 -9.73 -3.90 12.71
C ILE A 157 -9.85 -5.33 12.19
N GLU A 158 -9.01 -6.18 12.71
CA GLU A 158 -9.00 -7.61 12.42
C GLU A 158 -9.02 -8.36 13.74
N PHE A 159 -9.83 -9.38 13.85
CA PHE A 159 -9.75 -10.27 14.98
C PHE A 159 -9.93 -11.73 14.56
N THR A 160 -9.23 -12.58 15.28
CA THR A 160 -9.25 -14.03 15.09
C THR A 160 -9.56 -14.69 16.43
N ILE A 161 -10.49 -15.65 16.42
CA ILE A 161 -10.79 -16.50 17.57
C ILE A 161 -10.55 -17.93 17.13
N SER A 162 -9.67 -18.63 17.85
CA SER A 162 -9.42 -20.05 17.64
C SER A 162 -9.78 -20.81 18.90
N SER A 163 -10.62 -21.83 18.80
CA SER A 163 -11.03 -22.62 19.95
C SER A 163 -10.91 -24.12 19.72
N LYS A 164 -10.40 -24.83 20.73
CA LYS A 164 -10.35 -26.28 20.80
C LYS A 164 -11.56 -26.76 21.57
N ASN A 165 -12.67 -27.04 20.85
CA ASN A 165 -13.95 -27.37 21.47
C ASN A 165 -13.97 -28.77 22.12
N ILE A 166 -13.54 -29.76 21.34
CA ILE A 166 -13.45 -31.15 21.80
C ILE A 166 -12.07 -31.68 21.42
N GLN A 167 -11.41 -32.29 22.39
CA GLN A 167 -10.18 -33.05 22.14
C GLN A 167 -10.28 -34.36 22.88
N SER A 168 -10.52 -35.45 22.16
CA SER A 168 -10.49 -36.83 22.68
C SER A 168 -9.52 -37.66 21.84
N LYS A 169 -9.30 -38.91 22.26
CA LYS A 169 -8.38 -39.82 21.57
C LYS A 169 -8.79 -40.10 20.11
N ASP A 170 -10.07 -40.17 19.85
CA ASP A 170 -10.62 -40.60 18.57
C ASP A 170 -11.33 -39.46 17.80
N PHE A 171 -11.53 -38.30 18.44
CA PHE A 171 -12.24 -37.18 17.84
C PHE A 171 -11.72 -35.83 18.33
N SER A 172 -11.48 -34.92 17.39
CA SER A 172 -11.11 -33.52 17.68
C SER A 172 -11.98 -32.55 16.88
N TRP A 173 -12.46 -31.52 17.55
CA TRP A 173 -13.21 -30.43 16.93
C TRP A 173 -12.62 -29.09 17.35
N ASN A 174 -12.12 -28.35 16.36
CA ASN A 174 -11.62 -27.00 16.51
C ASN A 174 -12.49 -26.04 15.68
N THR A 175 -12.58 -24.78 16.12
CA THR A 175 -13.28 -23.72 15.39
C THR A 175 -12.38 -22.51 15.29
N ASP A 176 -12.25 -21.97 14.07
CA ASP A 176 -11.56 -20.71 13.80
C ASP A 176 -12.57 -19.72 13.24
N PHE A 177 -12.63 -18.53 13.83
CA PHE A 177 -13.46 -17.44 13.37
C PHE A 177 -12.55 -16.25 13.08
N ILE A 178 -12.63 -15.72 11.86
CA ILE A 178 -11.83 -14.58 11.40
C ILE A 178 -12.79 -13.48 10.95
N PHE A 179 -12.57 -12.28 11.44
CA PHE A 179 -13.32 -11.11 11.03
C PHE A 179 -12.34 -9.98 10.70
N SER A 180 -12.59 -9.31 9.58
CA SER A 180 -11.86 -8.10 9.20
C SER A 180 -12.82 -7.03 8.70
N LYS A 181 -12.55 -5.79 9.09
CA LYS A 181 -13.24 -4.60 8.58
C LYS A 181 -12.23 -3.52 8.28
N ALA A 182 -12.22 -3.05 7.04
CA ALA A 182 -11.35 -1.98 6.60
C ALA A 182 -12.18 -0.84 5.99
N LYS A 183 -11.71 0.38 6.20
CA LYS A 183 -12.20 1.58 5.53
C LYS A 183 -11.03 2.33 4.92
N ASN A 184 -11.18 2.76 3.68
CA ASN A 184 -10.22 3.62 3.00
C ASN A 184 -10.90 4.89 2.49
N GLU A 185 -10.11 5.93 2.29
CA GLU A 185 -10.58 7.22 1.80
C GLU A 185 -9.44 7.94 1.08
N VAL A 186 -9.72 8.45 -0.11
CA VAL A 186 -8.81 9.33 -0.86
C VAL A 186 -8.79 10.69 -0.18
N THR A 187 -7.64 11.08 0.36
CA THR A 187 -7.49 12.37 1.09
C THR A 187 -7.08 13.51 0.17
N GLU A 188 -6.35 13.19 -0.88
CA GLU A 188 -5.89 14.14 -1.89
C GLU A 188 -5.88 13.48 -3.25
N LEU A 189 -6.30 14.21 -4.28
CA LEU A 189 -6.27 13.74 -5.65
C LEU A 189 -6.00 14.93 -6.59
N ASN A 190 -4.81 14.93 -7.19
CA ASN A 190 -4.33 15.94 -8.14
C ASN A 190 -4.58 15.52 -9.61
N ALA A 191 -5.47 14.57 -9.83
CA ALA A 191 -5.93 14.15 -11.15
C ALA A 191 -7.45 14.29 -11.25
N ARG A 192 -7.94 14.57 -12.45
CA ARG A 192 -9.39 14.60 -12.70
C ARG A 192 -9.83 13.24 -13.22
N SER A 193 -10.66 12.54 -12.45
CA SER A 193 -11.39 11.37 -12.95
C SER A 193 -12.66 11.83 -13.66
N SER A 194 -12.91 11.29 -14.84
CA SER A 194 -14.12 11.54 -15.61
C SER A 194 -15.13 10.40 -15.42
N VAL A 195 -16.40 10.66 -15.74
CA VAL A 195 -17.43 9.61 -15.79
C VAL A 195 -17.06 8.53 -16.81
N MET A 196 -16.32 8.91 -17.86
CA MET A 196 -15.81 7.97 -18.87
C MET A 196 -14.84 6.96 -18.28
N ASP A 197 -14.00 7.35 -17.31
CA ASP A 197 -13.07 6.43 -16.64
C ASP A 197 -13.81 5.35 -15.84
N LEU A 198 -14.96 5.71 -15.25
CA LEU A 198 -15.85 4.76 -14.58
C LEU A 198 -16.43 3.74 -15.56
N VAL A 199 -16.95 4.23 -16.70
CA VAL A 199 -17.58 3.38 -17.73
C VAL A 199 -16.58 2.49 -18.44
N SER A 200 -15.36 2.98 -18.70
CA SER A 200 -14.31 2.22 -19.35
C SER A 200 -13.56 1.23 -18.43
N GLY A 201 -13.93 1.17 -17.15
CA GLY A 201 -13.34 0.21 -16.21
C GLY A 201 -11.95 0.57 -15.68
N TYR A 202 -11.41 1.75 -16.01
CA TYR A 202 -10.13 2.25 -15.48
C TYR A 202 -10.20 2.66 -14.00
N GLY A 203 -11.41 2.66 -13.45
CA GLY A 203 -11.69 3.04 -12.08
C GLY A 203 -11.98 4.52 -11.92
N PHE A 204 -12.74 4.83 -10.91
CA PHE A 204 -13.10 6.19 -10.53
C PHE A 204 -12.59 6.47 -9.13
N ALA A 205 -11.84 7.55 -8.97
CA ALA A 205 -11.37 8.01 -7.68
C ALA A 205 -11.85 9.44 -7.44
N ARG A 206 -12.34 9.72 -6.25
CA ARG A 206 -12.79 11.04 -5.82
C ARG A 206 -12.31 11.32 -4.41
N GLN A 207 -11.84 12.54 -4.19
CA GLN A 207 -11.43 12.98 -2.86
C GLN A 207 -12.61 12.92 -1.88
N GLY A 208 -12.35 12.40 -0.67
CA GLY A 208 -13.34 12.19 0.37
C GLY A 208 -14.12 10.88 0.27
N TYR A 209 -13.86 10.06 -0.75
CA TYR A 209 -14.55 8.80 -0.98
C TYR A 209 -13.56 7.61 -0.96
N PRO A 210 -14.08 6.38 -0.75
CA PRO A 210 -13.28 5.18 -0.92
C PRO A 210 -12.77 5.03 -2.35
N VAL A 211 -11.61 4.39 -2.52
CA VAL A 211 -11.14 3.98 -3.84
C VAL A 211 -12.13 2.98 -4.42
N ARG A 212 -12.64 3.24 -5.62
CA ARG A 212 -13.69 2.43 -6.29
C ARG A 212 -15.01 2.35 -5.51
N GLY A 213 -15.26 3.32 -4.63
CA GLY A 213 -16.57 3.48 -4.01
C GLY A 213 -17.51 4.21 -4.98
N LEU A 214 -18.72 3.69 -5.11
CA LEU A 214 -19.86 4.39 -5.75
C LEU A 214 -20.57 5.20 -4.68
#